data_11d56f618855af5bae0ab3177111d52a
#
_entry.id   11d56f618855af5bae0ab3177111d52a
#
_cell.length_a   1.000
_cell.length_b   1.000
_cell.length_c   1.000
_cell.angle_alpha   90.00
_cell.angle_beta   90.00
_cell.angle_gamma   90.00
#
_symmetry.space_group_name_H-M   'P 1'
#
loop_
_entity.id
_entity.type
_entity.pdbx_description
1 polymer ?
#
loop_
_entity_poly.entity_id
_entity_poly.type
_entity_poly.pdbx_seq_one_letter_code
_entity_poly.pdbx_strand_id
1 'polypeptide(L)'
;MKKIIIGARGSKLSLAYVSKVKSLILESTEDADIHIKTIKTSGDIHQDIKLSEIGGKNLFCKEIEENLLENNIDIAVHSLKDMESAEHEDLMIGAFIKRNDPRDALVSSKIKKINELKNNITIGSSSRRRELQLKKINKNISVVNLRGN
;
A
#
# COMPACT_ATOMS: atom_id res chain seq x y z
N MET A 1 0.18 -22.80 22.09
CA MET A 1 0.35 -21.60 21.23
C MET A 1 -0.11 -21.92 19.82
N LYS A 2 -1.05 -21.17 19.31
CA LYS A 2 -1.50 -21.28 17.92
C LYS A 2 -0.54 -20.50 17.03
N LYS A 3 0.12 -21.20 16.10
CA LYS A 3 0.99 -20.57 15.11
C LYS A 3 0.13 -19.87 14.07
N ILE A 4 0.43 -18.59 13.80
CA ILE A 4 -0.25 -17.75 12.79
C ILE A 4 0.81 -17.15 11.87
N ILE A 5 0.68 -17.34 10.57
CA ILE A 5 1.58 -16.80 9.56
C ILE A 5 0.87 -15.65 8.84
N ILE A 6 1.39 -14.44 8.97
CA ILE A 6 0.89 -13.26 8.26
C ILE A 6 1.73 -13.01 7.02
N GLY A 7 1.09 -13.05 5.85
CA GLY A 7 1.71 -12.74 4.57
C GLY A 7 1.53 -11.28 4.16
N ALA A 8 2.57 -10.68 3.63
CA ALA A 8 2.53 -9.32 3.10
C ALA A 8 3.71 -9.01 2.17
N ARG A 9 3.63 -7.90 1.46
CA ARG A 9 4.76 -7.38 0.68
C ARG A 9 5.92 -6.97 1.58
N GLY A 10 7.14 -7.04 1.05
CA GLY A 10 8.36 -6.65 1.76
C GLY A 10 8.63 -5.14 1.83
N SER A 11 7.73 -4.27 1.36
CA SER A 11 7.95 -2.83 1.42
C SER A 11 7.89 -2.31 2.87
N LYS A 12 8.64 -1.25 3.19
CA LYS A 12 8.66 -0.64 4.54
C LYS A 12 7.26 -0.29 5.04
N LEU A 13 6.39 0.24 4.16
CA LEU A 13 5.02 0.59 4.51
C LEU A 13 4.19 -0.65 4.82
N SER A 14 4.28 -1.68 3.99
CA SER A 14 3.56 -2.94 4.20
C SER A 14 3.97 -3.58 5.53
N LEU A 15 5.27 -3.67 5.81
CA LEU A 15 5.77 -4.24 7.06
C LEU A 15 5.35 -3.44 8.29
N ALA A 16 5.24 -2.11 8.20
CA ALA A 16 4.71 -1.27 9.28
C ALA A 16 3.24 -1.61 9.59
N TYR A 17 2.41 -1.83 8.57
CA TYR A 17 1.02 -2.26 8.77
C TYR A 17 0.92 -3.69 9.31
N VAL A 18 1.75 -4.61 8.84
CA VAL A 18 1.80 -5.98 9.37
C VAL A 18 2.19 -5.98 10.84
N SER A 19 3.19 -5.19 11.23
CA SER A 19 3.57 -5.05 12.64
C SER A 19 2.42 -4.52 13.50
N LYS A 20 1.64 -3.56 12.98
CA LYS A 20 0.43 -3.08 13.66
C LYS A 20 -0.63 -4.17 13.81
N VAL A 21 -0.87 -4.96 12.75
CA VAL A 21 -1.82 -6.10 12.80
C VAL A 21 -1.35 -7.12 13.83
N LYS A 22 -0.07 -7.48 13.80
CA LYS A 22 0.54 -8.40 14.78
C LYS A 22 0.29 -7.92 16.21
N SER A 23 0.53 -6.64 16.51
CA SER A 23 0.29 -6.06 17.84
C SER A 23 -1.18 -6.17 18.24
N LEU A 24 -2.12 -5.83 17.34
CA LEU A 24 -3.56 -5.92 17.62
C LEU A 24 -4.02 -7.35 17.89
N ILE A 25 -3.47 -8.35 17.20
CA ILE A 25 -3.78 -9.75 17.46
C ILE A 25 -3.24 -10.15 18.84
N LEU A 26 -2.00 -9.78 19.18
CA LEU A 26 -1.39 -10.11 20.46
C LEU A 26 -2.08 -9.42 21.64
N GLU A 27 -2.67 -8.24 21.45
CA GLU A 27 -3.52 -7.58 22.44
C GLU A 27 -4.81 -8.34 22.73
N SER A 28 -5.31 -9.11 21.76
CA SER A 28 -6.56 -9.86 21.89
C SER A 28 -6.38 -11.34 22.26
N THR A 29 -5.17 -11.86 22.13
CA THR A 29 -4.84 -13.25 22.47
C THR A 29 -3.39 -13.39 22.91
N GLU A 30 -3.21 -13.88 24.15
CA GLU A 30 -1.89 -14.06 24.74
C GLU A 30 -1.16 -15.32 24.22
N ASP A 31 -1.88 -16.25 23.57
CA ASP A 31 -1.37 -17.58 23.21
C ASP A 31 -1.15 -17.75 21.68
N ALA A 32 -0.74 -16.68 21.00
CA ALA A 32 -0.44 -16.71 19.57
C ALA A 32 1.06 -16.56 19.29
N ASP A 33 1.61 -17.49 18.49
CA ASP A 33 2.95 -17.39 17.90
C ASP A 33 2.85 -16.85 16.47
N ILE A 34 3.15 -15.55 16.30
CA ILE A 34 2.90 -14.84 15.03
C ILE A 34 4.19 -14.65 14.24
N HIS A 35 4.24 -15.27 13.07
CA HIS A 35 5.31 -15.15 12.09
C HIS A 35 4.90 -14.24 10.93
N ILE A 36 5.86 -13.50 10.37
CA ILE A 36 5.65 -12.65 9.18
C ILE A 36 6.37 -13.28 8.01
N LYS A 37 5.65 -13.58 6.92
CA LYS A 37 6.19 -14.06 5.65
C LYS A 37 6.12 -12.95 4.62
N THR A 38 7.28 -12.50 4.15
CA THR A 38 7.34 -11.53 3.06
C THR A 38 7.20 -12.24 1.72
N ILE A 39 6.31 -11.71 0.87
CA ILE A 39 6.02 -12.24 -0.46
C ILE A 39 6.35 -11.15 -1.47
N LYS A 40 7.15 -11.50 -2.47
CA LYS A 40 7.50 -10.59 -3.56
C LYS A 40 6.42 -10.67 -4.62
N THR A 41 5.78 -9.55 -4.92
CA THR A 41 4.69 -9.47 -5.89
C THR A 41 5.18 -9.04 -7.27
N SER A 42 4.40 -9.30 -8.32
CA SER A 42 4.68 -8.84 -9.69
C SER A 42 4.87 -7.32 -9.75
N GLY A 43 4.09 -6.58 -8.98
CA GLY A 43 4.25 -5.12 -8.86
C GLY A 43 5.55 -4.66 -8.19
N ASP A 44 6.17 -5.52 -7.37
CA ASP A 44 7.48 -5.26 -6.76
C ASP A 44 8.64 -5.58 -7.72
N ILE A 45 8.42 -6.49 -8.67
CA ILE A 45 9.43 -6.90 -9.66
C ILE A 45 9.57 -5.82 -10.75
N HIS A 46 8.45 -5.33 -11.27
CA HIS A 46 8.40 -4.40 -12.40
C HIS A 46 8.37 -2.93 -11.96
N GLN A 47 9.38 -2.48 -11.21
CA GLN A 47 9.42 -1.11 -10.68
C GLN A 47 9.68 -0.04 -11.75
N ASP A 48 10.33 -0.40 -12.85
CA ASP A 48 10.74 0.52 -13.91
C ASP A 48 9.64 0.82 -14.93
N ILE A 49 8.57 0.04 -14.95
CA ILE A 49 7.45 0.17 -15.89
C ILE A 49 6.27 0.86 -15.19
N LYS A 50 5.61 1.79 -15.88
CA LYS A 50 4.40 2.43 -15.33
C LYS A 50 3.31 1.37 -15.07
N LEU A 51 2.67 1.43 -13.91
CA LEU A 51 1.59 0.50 -13.54
C LEU A 51 0.47 0.44 -14.60
N SER A 52 0.20 1.58 -15.26
CA SER A 52 -0.76 1.67 -16.37
C SER A 52 -0.33 0.92 -17.64
N GLU A 53 0.94 0.62 -17.79
CA GLU A 53 1.51 -0.06 -18.97
C GLU A 53 1.63 -1.58 -18.73
N ILE A 54 1.74 -2.01 -17.48
CA ILE A 54 1.78 -3.43 -17.12
C ILE A 54 0.39 -4.08 -17.27
N GLY A 55 -0.68 -3.26 -17.39
CA GLY A 55 -2.02 -3.71 -17.80
C GLY A 55 -2.71 -4.71 -16.86
N GLY A 56 -2.17 -4.92 -15.66
CA GLY A 56 -2.66 -5.93 -14.73
C GLY A 56 -3.43 -5.33 -13.56
N LYS A 57 -4.64 -5.78 -13.34
CA LYS A 57 -5.27 -5.76 -12.03
C LYS A 57 -4.50 -6.73 -11.13
N ASN A 58 -4.54 -6.50 -9.82
CA ASN A 58 -4.01 -7.43 -8.82
C ASN A 58 -2.47 -7.59 -8.73
N LEU A 59 -1.70 -6.62 -9.28
CA LEU A 59 -0.23 -6.68 -9.31
C LEU A 59 0.44 -6.77 -7.92
N PHE A 60 -0.28 -6.42 -6.87
CA PHE A 60 0.23 -6.40 -5.50
C PHE A 60 -0.46 -7.39 -4.56
N CYS A 61 -1.48 -8.11 -5.04
CA CYS A 61 -2.27 -9.02 -4.22
C CYS A 61 -2.16 -10.48 -4.68
N LYS A 62 -2.09 -10.72 -5.99
CA LYS A 62 -2.17 -12.06 -6.60
C LYS A 62 -1.32 -13.11 -5.89
N GLU A 63 -0.02 -12.89 -5.77
CA GLU A 63 0.90 -13.87 -5.19
C GLU A 63 0.67 -14.07 -3.68
N ILE A 64 0.09 -13.08 -3.01
CA ILE A 64 -0.27 -13.18 -1.59
C ILE A 64 -1.56 -13.97 -1.44
N GLU A 65 -2.55 -13.74 -2.29
CA GLU A 65 -3.81 -14.50 -2.33
C GLU A 65 -3.56 -15.97 -2.69
N GLU A 66 -2.68 -16.25 -3.66
CA GLU A 66 -2.24 -17.61 -3.97
C GLU A 66 -1.63 -18.31 -2.75
N ASN A 67 -0.79 -17.61 -1.97
CA ASN A 67 -0.24 -18.15 -0.72
C ASN A 67 -1.31 -18.41 0.35
N LEU A 68 -2.40 -17.64 0.39
CA LEU A 68 -3.57 -17.94 1.26
C LEU A 68 -4.27 -19.22 0.82
N LEU A 69 -4.59 -19.34 -0.47
CA LEU A 69 -5.28 -20.50 -1.05
C LEU A 69 -4.48 -21.80 -0.90
N GLU A 70 -3.15 -21.70 -0.97
CA GLU A 70 -2.24 -22.81 -0.75
C GLU A 70 -1.98 -23.13 0.74
N ASN A 71 -2.59 -22.39 1.67
CA ASN A 71 -2.37 -22.50 3.13
C ASN A 71 -0.91 -22.26 3.54
N ASN A 72 -0.15 -21.52 2.77
CA ASN A 72 1.22 -21.12 3.08
C ASN A 72 1.28 -19.94 4.07
N ILE A 73 0.18 -19.20 4.21
CA ILE A 73 -0.09 -18.15 5.17
C ILE A 73 -1.53 -18.24 5.65
N ASP A 74 -1.82 -17.73 6.84
CA ASP A 74 -3.15 -17.76 7.45
C ASP A 74 -3.90 -16.43 7.26
N ILE A 75 -3.16 -15.32 7.17
CA ILE A 75 -3.71 -13.96 7.06
C ILE A 75 -2.89 -13.18 6.04
N ALA A 76 -3.55 -12.45 5.15
CA ALA A 76 -2.92 -11.47 4.28
C ALA A 76 -3.22 -10.04 4.76
N VAL A 77 -2.23 -9.15 4.67
CA VAL A 77 -2.42 -7.73 5.01
C VAL A 77 -2.22 -6.87 3.78
N HIS A 78 -3.29 -6.22 3.33
CA HIS A 78 -3.34 -5.39 2.14
C HIS A 78 -3.81 -3.95 2.41
N SER A 79 -3.39 -3.04 1.56
CA SER A 79 -4.08 -1.76 1.41
C SER A 79 -5.34 -2.00 0.57
N LEU A 80 -6.52 -1.67 1.08
CA LEU A 80 -7.80 -1.91 0.39
C LEU A 80 -7.84 -1.35 -1.04
N LYS A 81 -7.16 -0.22 -1.30
CA LYS A 81 -7.08 0.39 -2.63
C LYS A 81 -6.35 -0.47 -3.69
N ASP A 82 -5.53 -1.42 -3.23
CA ASP A 82 -4.72 -2.28 -4.09
C ASP A 82 -5.40 -3.63 -4.35
N MET A 83 -6.49 -3.92 -3.64
CA MET A 83 -7.32 -5.11 -3.82
C MET A 83 -8.28 -4.95 -5.00
N GLU A 84 -8.68 -6.06 -5.58
CA GLU A 84 -9.74 -6.07 -6.59
C GLU A 84 -11.12 -5.82 -5.97
N SER A 85 -12.05 -5.34 -6.77
CA SER A 85 -13.44 -5.13 -6.35
C SER A 85 -14.24 -6.43 -6.28
N ALA A 86 -13.80 -7.47 -6.99
CA ALA A 86 -14.36 -8.81 -6.91
C ALA A 86 -13.41 -9.66 -6.05
N GLU A 87 -13.92 -10.17 -4.94
CA GLU A 87 -13.19 -11.08 -4.07
C GLU A 87 -13.17 -12.49 -4.68
N HIS A 88 -12.11 -13.25 -4.40
CA HIS A 88 -12.06 -14.66 -4.74
C HIS A 88 -13.09 -15.41 -3.86
N GLU A 89 -13.81 -16.36 -4.44
CA GLU A 89 -14.90 -17.09 -3.73
C GLU A 89 -14.46 -17.83 -2.46
N ASP A 90 -13.19 -18.26 -2.42
CA ASP A 90 -12.60 -18.97 -1.28
C ASP A 90 -11.87 -18.04 -0.28
N LEU A 91 -11.86 -16.74 -0.52
CA LEU A 91 -11.22 -15.74 0.36
C LEU A 91 -12.26 -14.76 0.90
N MET A 92 -11.98 -14.19 2.05
CA MET A 92 -12.84 -13.18 2.65
C MET A 92 -12.03 -12.05 3.30
N ILE A 93 -12.58 -10.86 3.31
CA ILE A 93 -12.06 -9.77 4.14
C ILE A 93 -12.52 -9.98 5.57
N GLY A 94 -11.60 -10.47 6.41
CA GLY A 94 -11.89 -10.79 7.82
C GLY A 94 -12.01 -9.56 8.72
N ALA A 95 -11.29 -8.47 8.42
CA ALA A 95 -11.33 -7.25 9.23
C ALA A 95 -10.79 -6.01 8.49
N PHE A 96 -11.26 -4.84 8.91
CA PHE A 96 -10.70 -3.54 8.54
C PHE A 96 -10.04 -2.90 9.76
N ILE A 97 -8.78 -2.53 9.63
CA ILE A 97 -8.08 -1.79 10.68
C ILE A 97 -8.54 -0.33 10.66
N LYS A 98 -8.63 0.28 11.85
CA LYS A 98 -8.93 1.72 11.96
C LYS A 98 -8.00 2.53 11.06
N ARG A 99 -8.62 3.33 10.17
CA ARG A 99 -7.93 4.14 9.20
C ARG A 99 -7.08 5.22 9.88
N ASN A 100 -5.87 5.40 9.39
CA ASN A 100 -5.05 6.56 9.72
C ASN A 100 -5.59 7.81 9.02
N ASP A 101 -5.01 8.98 9.29
CA ASP A 101 -5.35 10.22 8.60
C ASP A 101 -5.24 10.04 7.07
N PRO A 102 -6.34 10.24 6.32
CA PRO A 102 -6.36 9.99 4.87
C PRO A 102 -5.85 11.16 4.03
N ARG A 103 -5.48 12.28 4.66
CA ARG A 103 -5.05 13.47 3.94
C ARG A 103 -3.72 13.24 3.23
N ASP A 104 -3.57 13.86 2.06
CA ASP A 104 -2.28 13.91 1.38
C ASP A 104 -1.34 14.84 2.13
N ALA A 105 -0.07 14.46 2.24
CA ALA A 105 0.97 15.27 2.85
C ALA A 105 1.90 15.83 1.78
N LEU A 106 2.20 17.14 1.87
CA LEU A 106 3.28 17.76 1.12
C LEU A 106 4.57 17.65 1.92
N VAL A 107 5.54 16.89 1.41
CA VAL A 107 6.87 16.75 2.02
C VAL A 107 7.84 17.64 1.27
N SER A 108 8.39 18.66 1.95
CA SER A 108 9.34 19.60 1.36
C SER A 108 10.23 20.21 2.44
N SER A 109 11.51 20.39 2.11
CA SER A 109 12.45 21.17 2.93
C SER A 109 12.34 22.69 2.68
N LYS A 110 11.73 23.09 1.58
CA LYS A 110 11.69 24.48 1.10
C LYS A 110 10.34 25.16 1.29
N ILE A 111 9.25 24.40 1.24
CA ILE A 111 7.87 24.91 1.22
C ILE A 111 7.15 24.38 2.45
N LYS A 112 6.56 25.26 3.24
CA LYS A 112 5.86 24.89 4.47
C LYS A 112 4.33 24.81 4.27
N LYS A 113 3.78 25.52 3.28
CA LYS A 113 2.34 25.60 3.03
C LYS A 113 2.04 25.41 1.56
N ILE A 114 0.92 24.77 1.25
CA ILE A 114 0.50 24.46 -0.12
C ILE A 114 0.25 25.74 -0.98
N ASN A 115 -0.18 26.83 -0.37
CA ASN A 115 -0.38 28.10 -1.04
C ASN A 115 0.92 28.85 -1.40
N GLU A 116 2.07 28.36 -0.92
CA GLU A 116 3.40 28.85 -1.33
C GLU A 116 3.90 28.21 -2.62
N LEU A 117 3.13 27.31 -3.22
CA LEU A 117 3.44 26.68 -4.51
C LEU A 117 3.36 27.70 -5.63
N LYS A 118 4.49 28.35 -5.92
CA LYS A 118 4.66 29.35 -7.01
C LYS A 118 4.88 28.66 -8.34
N ASN A 119 5.01 29.46 -9.42
CA ASN A 119 5.34 28.98 -10.75
C ASN A 119 6.71 28.25 -10.77
N ASN A 120 6.85 27.31 -11.69
CA ASN A 120 8.09 26.55 -11.93
C ASN A 120 8.54 25.62 -10.77
N ILE A 121 7.59 25.12 -9.98
CA ILE A 121 7.87 24.10 -8.98
C ILE A 121 7.64 22.73 -9.59
N THR A 122 8.58 21.82 -9.33
CA THR A 122 8.45 20.40 -9.66
C THR A 122 8.07 19.60 -8.42
N ILE A 123 7.01 18.80 -8.52
CA ILE A 123 6.50 17.94 -7.45
C ILE A 123 6.55 16.50 -7.91
N GLY A 124 7.12 15.63 -7.07
CA GLY A 124 7.15 14.18 -7.32
C GLY A 124 5.81 13.53 -6.91
N SER A 125 5.12 12.88 -7.84
CA SER A 125 3.95 12.06 -7.56
C SER A 125 3.61 11.14 -8.72
N SER A 126 3.25 9.89 -8.42
CA SER A 126 2.71 8.94 -9.42
C SER A 126 1.17 8.92 -9.42
N SER A 127 0.52 9.75 -8.59
CA SER A 127 -0.94 9.78 -8.47
C SER A 127 -1.55 10.81 -9.40
N ARG A 128 -2.34 10.34 -10.37
CA ARG A 128 -3.11 11.21 -11.28
C ARG A 128 -4.08 12.14 -10.52
N ARG A 129 -4.70 11.63 -9.46
CA ARG A 129 -5.58 12.42 -8.60
C ARG A 129 -4.84 13.60 -7.96
N ARG A 130 -3.64 13.36 -7.41
CA ARG A 130 -2.80 14.43 -6.80
C ARG A 130 -2.35 15.43 -7.85
N GLU A 131 -1.92 14.97 -9.01
CA GLU A 131 -1.54 15.85 -10.13
C GLU A 131 -2.68 16.79 -10.50
N LEU A 132 -3.90 16.29 -10.66
CA LEU A 132 -5.07 17.11 -10.99
C LEU A 132 -5.38 18.13 -9.90
N GLN A 133 -5.28 17.76 -8.64
CA GLN A 133 -5.50 18.68 -7.52
C GLN A 133 -4.42 19.76 -7.46
N LEU A 134 -3.16 19.43 -7.66
CA LEU A 134 -2.06 20.39 -7.71
C LEU A 134 -2.22 21.38 -8.87
N LYS A 135 -2.59 20.89 -10.07
CA LYS A 135 -2.84 21.74 -11.23
C LYS A 135 -4.06 22.65 -11.10
N LYS A 136 -5.04 22.29 -10.25
CA LYS A 136 -6.13 23.21 -9.87
C LYS A 136 -5.63 24.37 -9.01
N ILE A 137 -4.62 24.15 -8.17
CA ILE A 137 -4.01 25.19 -7.34
C ILE A 137 -3.14 26.10 -8.21
N ASN A 138 -2.29 25.51 -9.03
CA ASN A 138 -1.42 26.25 -9.96
C ASN A 138 -1.14 25.41 -11.22
N LYS A 139 -1.63 25.89 -12.37
CA LYS A 139 -1.50 25.19 -13.67
C LYS A 139 -0.04 25.00 -14.12
N ASN A 140 0.88 25.85 -13.64
CA ASN A 140 2.28 25.84 -14.01
C ASN A 140 3.15 24.90 -13.16
N ILE A 141 2.54 24.11 -12.24
CA ILE A 141 3.25 23.06 -11.49
C ILE A 141 3.60 21.93 -12.45
N SER A 142 4.88 21.57 -12.47
CA SER A 142 5.36 20.35 -13.13
C SER A 142 5.24 19.17 -12.17
N VAL A 143 4.61 18.09 -12.62
CA VAL A 143 4.51 16.85 -11.82
C VAL A 143 5.33 15.77 -12.52
N VAL A 144 6.31 15.24 -11.80
CA VAL A 144 7.18 14.15 -12.28
C VAL A 144 6.83 12.84 -11.58
N ASN A 145 7.00 11.74 -12.28
CA ASN A 145 6.73 10.42 -11.70
C ASN A 145 7.70 10.15 -10.55
N LEU A 146 7.16 9.83 -9.38
CA LEU A 146 7.90 9.43 -8.21
C LEU A 146 7.29 8.15 -7.67
N ARG A 147 8.05 7.06 -7.70
CA ARG A 147 7.70 5.80 -7.07
C ARG A 147 8.47 5.65 -5.76
N GLY A 148 7.85 5.04 -4.81
CA GLY A 148 8.40 4.68 -3.51
C GLY A 148 7.28 4.49 -2.49
N ASN A 149 7.49 3.56 -1.60
CA ASN A 149 6.63 3.29 -0.44
C ASN A 149 7.39 3.58 0.83
#